data_3ee2c23afc2de78a8f4b88f55a7d5388
#
_entry.id   3ee2c23afc2de78a8f4b88f55a7d5388
#
_cell.length_a   1.000
_cell.length_b   1.000
_cell.length_c   1.000
_cell.angle_alpha   90.00
_cell.angle_beta   90.00
_cell.angle_gamma   90.00
#
_symmetry.space_group_name_H-M   'P 1'
#
loop_
_entity.id
_entity.type
_entity.pdbx_description
1 polymer ?
#
loop_
_entity_poly.entity_id
_entity_poly.type
_entity_poly.pdbx_seq_one_letter_code
_entity_poly.pdbx_strand_id
1 'polypeptide(L)'
;IKKLCRKLYNRYRAKRYIELDAETKIGAGLYFGHAYCITINPKAVLGRNINLHKGVTIGQENRGKRKGTPVIGDNVWIGVNATIVGAIKIGNDVLIAPNTYVNCDVPDHSIVFGNPCIIKHRDNATEGYINRTI
;
A
#
# COMPACT_ATOMS: atom_id res chain seq x y z
N ILE A 1 29.03 4.66 -2.99
CA ILE A 1 27.67 5.28 -3.08
C ILE A 1 26.61 4.27 -2.64
N LYS A 2 26.44 3.08 -3.26
CA LYS A 2 25.40 2.07 -2.91
C LYS A 2 25.41 1.68 -1.42
N LYS A 3 26.60 1.43 -0.82
CA LYS A 3 26.71 1.08 0.61
C LYS A 3 26.23 2.23 1.52
N LEU A 4 26.57 3.47 1.18
CA LEU A 4 26.15 4.65 1.94
C LEU A 4 24.63 4.85 1.85
N CYS A 5 24.06 4.78 0.65
CA CYS A 5 22.60 4.86 0.44
C CYS A 5 21.85 3.78 1.25
N ARG A 6 22.34 2.53 1.24
CA ARG A 6 21.76 1.44 2.02
C ARG A 6 21.84 1.70 3.53
N LYS A 7 22.95 2.25 4.02
CA LYS A 7 23.10 2.61 5.44
C LYS A 7 22.13 3.73 5.84
N LEU A 8 22.00 4.77 5.02
CA LEU A 8 21.07 5.88 5.26
C LEU A 8 19.62 5.40 5.22
N TYR A 9 19.27 4.59 4.24
CA TYR A 9 17.96 3.96 4.13
C TYR A 9 17.60 3.14 5.38
N ASN A 10 18.50 2.24 5.81
CA ASN A 10 18.28 1.42 7.00
C ASN A 10 18.13 2.26 8.27
N ARG A 11 18.91 3.34 8.40
CA ARG A 11 18.80 4.27 9.53
C ARG A 11 17.46 5.03 9.49
N TYR A 12 17.01 5.46 8.33
CA TYR A 12 15.75 6.18 8.16
C TYR A 12 14.57 5.28 8.55
N ARG A 13 14.49 4.09 7.96
CA ARG A 13 13.39 3.17 8.22
C ARG A 13 13.33 2.71 9.68
N ALA A 14 14.50 2.43 10.30
CA ALA A 14 14.56 2.03 11.70
C ALA A 14 14.02 3.10 12.65
N LYS A 15 14.39 4.37 12.45
CA LYS A 15 13.90 5.50 13.25
C LYS A 15 12.38 5.73 13.15
N ARG A 16 11.76 5.22 12.10
CA ARG A 16 10.33 5.43 11.81
C ARG A 16 9.51 4.16 11.93
N TYR A 17 10.14 3.05 12.34
CA TYR A 17 9.49 1.73 12.41
C TYR A 17 8.83 1.36 11.07
N ILE A 18 9.58 1.57 9.97
CA ILE A 18 9.14 1.18 8.63
C ILE A 18 9.79 -0.14 8.27
N GLU A 19 8.98 -1.15 8.05
CA GLU A 19 9.37 -2.45 7.52
C GLU A 19 9.12 -2.45 6.02
N LEU A 20 10.11 -2.05 5.27
CA LEU A 20 10.12 -2.08 3.80
C LEU A 20 11.47 -2.61 3.35
N ASP A 21 11.48 -3.65 2.55
CA ASP A 21 12.69 -4.19 1.96
C ASP A 21 13.08 -3.39 0.71
N ALA A 22 14.39 -3.18 0.53
CA ALA A 22 14.90 -2.47 -0.65
C ALA A 22 14.68 -3.23 -1.97
N GLU A 23 14.42 -4.53 -1.89
CA GLU A 23 14.15 -5.39 -3.05
C GLU A 23 12.65 -5.53 -3.34
N THR A 24 11.77 -4.92 -2.53
CA THR A 24 10.32 -4.91 -2.79
C THR A 24 10.03 -4.25 -4.12
N LYS A 25 9.20 -4.88 -4.94
CA LYS A 25 8.82 -4.37 -6.26
C LYS A 25 7.84 -3.19 -6.12
N ILE A 26 8.32 -1.99 -6.40
CA ILE A 26 7.53 -0.76 -6.29
C ILE A 26 7.77 0.10 -7.54
N GLY A 27 6.69 0.56 -8.16
CA GLY A 27 6.74 1.52 -9.26
C GLY A 27 7.19 2.91 -8.79
N ALA A 28 7.43 3.80 -9.74
CA ALA A 28 7.82 5.18 -9.45
C ALA A 28 6.69 5.94 -8.74
N GLY A 29 7.03 6.97 -7.95
CA GLY A 29 6.06 7.85 -7.31
C GLY A 29 5.55 7.37 -5.95
N LEU A 30 6.28 6.48 -5.25
CA LEU A 30 5.93 6.12 -3.88
C LEU A 30 6.01 7.35 -2.97
N TYR A 31 4.93 7.66 -2.27
CA TYR A 31 4.84 8.74 -1.31
C TYR A 31 4.39 8.25 0.07
N PHE A 32 5.06 8.72 1.11
CA PHE A 32 4.69 8.46 2.49
C PHE A 32 4.06 9.71 3.11
N GLY A 33 2.77 9.66 3.34
CA GLY A 33 2.07 10.61 4.21
C GLY A 33 2.19 10.17 5.66
N HIS A 34 2.85 10.95 6.52
CA HIS A 34 3.13 10.56 7.90
C HIS A 34 3.89 9.21 8.00
N ALA A 35 5.10 9.18 7.48
CA ALA A 35 5.96 8.00 7.37
C ALA A 35 6.35 7.40 8.73
N TYR A 36 5.47 6.57 9.31
CA TYR A 36 5.67 5.94 10.61
C TYR A 36 4.88 4.64 10.74
N CYS A 37 5.48 3.60 11.34
CA CYS A 37 4.84 2.29 11.59
C CYS A 37 4.18 1.70 10.34
N ILE A 38 4.91 1.62 9.22
CA ILE A 38 4.43 1.05 7.97
C ILE A 38 5.11 -0.31 7.77
N THR A 39 4.32 -1.34 7.48
CA THR A 39 4.83 -2.69 7.22
C THR A 39 4.41 -3.15 5.84
N ILE A 40 5.39 -3.49 4.99
CA ILE A 40 5.15 -3.99 3.64
C ILE A 40 5.90 -5.32 3.47
N ASN A 41 5.15 -6.37 3.16
CA ASN A 41 5.74 -7.67 2.88
C ASN A 41 6.65 -7.58 1.64
N PRO A 42 7.88 -8.12 1.68
CA PRO A 42 8.83 -8.03 0.56
C PRO A 42 8.35 -8.64 -0.76
N LYS A 43 7.37 -9.54 -0.70
CA LYS A 43 6.79 -10.19 -1.88
C LYS A 43 5.59 -9.44 -2.46
N ALA A 44 5.10 -8.41 -1.78
CA ALA A 44 4.05 -7.56 -2.33
C ALA A 44 4.56 -6.80 -3.56
N VAL A 45 3.65 -6.49 -4.48
CA VAL A 45 3.96 -5.70 -5.68
C VAL A 45 3.10 -4.44 -5.63
N LEU A 46 3.74 -3.29 -5.71
CA LEU A 46 3.09 -1.98 -5.73
C LEU A 46 3.35 -1.31 -7.08
N GLY A 47 2.30 -0.75 -7.67
CA GLY A 47 2.36 0.02 -8.90
C GLY A 47 2.96 1.43 -8.71
N ARG A 48 2.59 2.33 -9.60
CA ARG A 48 3.08 3.73 -9.63
C ARG A 48 2.17 4.62 -8.79
N ASN A 49 2.75 5.72 -8.28
CA ASN A 49 2.02 6.77 -7.57
C ASN A 49 1.22 6.24 -6.37
N ILE A 50 1.85 5.41 -5.55
CA ILE A 50 1.24 4.86 -4.35
C ILE A 50 1.45 5.80 -3.18
N ASN A 51 0.37 6.20 -2.51
CA ASN A 51 0.43 6.99 -1.29
C ASN A 51 0.12 6.10 -0.08
N LEU A 52 1.08 5.99 0.84
CA LEU A 52 0.98 5.21 2.06
C LEU A 52 0.96 6.13 3.28
N HIS A 53 0.06 5.89 4.19
CA HIS A 53 -0.02 6.63 5.45
C HIS A 53 0.44 5.78 6.64
N LYS A 54 0.64 6.43 7.81
CA LYS A 54 1.11 5.76 9.03
C LYS A 54 0.23 4.56 9.39
N GLY A 55 0.85 3.52 9.95
CA GLY A 55 0.16 2.33 10.42
C GLY A 55 -0.34 1.38 9.32
N VAL A 56 -0.08 1.69 8.04
CA VAL A 56 -0.48 0.80 6.93
C VAL A 56 0.27 -0.52 7.01
N THR A 57 -0.47 -1.60 6.85
CA THR A 57 0.07 -2.95 6.72
C THR A 57 -0.31 -3.57 5.39
N ILE A 58 0.69 -3.97 4.60
CA ILE A 58 0.53 -4.77 3.38
C ILE A 58 1.17 -6.12 3.66
N GLY A 59 0.34 -7.13 3.97
CA GLY A 59 0.77 -8.39 4.52
C GLY A 59 0.42 -9.60 3.66
N GLN A 60 0.85 -10.77 4.13
CA GLN A 60 0.51 -12.04 3.49
C GLN A 60 -0.56 -12.80 4.28
N GLU A 61 -1.29 -13.63 3.59
CA GLU A 61 -2.10 -14.69 4.18
C GLU A 61 -1.38 -16.02 4.01
N ASN A 62 -1.32 -16.82 5.07
CA ASN A 62 -0.51 -18.05 5.09
C ASN A 62 -1.28 -19.31 4.70
N ARG A 63 -2.61 -19.24 4.64
CA ARG A 63 -3.51 -20.38 4.44
C ARG A 63 -4.66 -20.07 3.49
N GLY A 64 -5.32 -21.13 3.00
CA GLY A 64 -6.54 -21.03 2.21
C GLY A 64 -6.34 -20.49 0.80
N LYS A 65 -7.44 -20.09 0.19
CA LYS A 65 -7.49 -19.67 -1.22
C LYS A 65 -6.71 -18.37 -1.51
N ARG A 66 -6.52 -17.54 -0.48
CA ARG A 66 -5.78 -16.26 -0.60
C ARG A 66 -4.35 -16.33 -0.07
N LYS A 67 -3.78 -17.53 0.04
CA LYS A 67 -2.38 -17.69 0.44
C LYS A 67 -1.47 -16.90 -0.51
N GLY A 68 -0.74 -15.93 0.03
CA GLY A 68 0.18 -15.08 -0.73
C GLY A 68 0.10 -13.62 -0.31
N THR A 69 0.54 -12.73 -1.19
CA THR A 69 0.71 -11.30 -0.96
C THR A 69 -0.06 -10.47 -1.97
N PRO A 70 -0.43 -9.23 -1.63
CA PRO A 70 -1.18 -8.34 -2.53
C PRO A 70 -0.37 -7.89 -3.75
N VAL A 71 -1.09 -7.68 -4.85
CA VAL A 71 -0.64 -6.91 -6.01
C VAL A 71 -1.50 -5.65 -6.09
N ILE A 72 -0.88 -4.50 -6.00
CA ILE A 72 -1.53 -3.18 -5.95
C ILE A 72 -1.22 -2.45 -7.26
N GLY A 73 -2.26 -1.94 -7.92
CA GLY A 73 -2.16 -1.20 -9.17
C GLY A 73 -1.60 0.22 -9.00
N ASP A 74 -1.85 1.06 -9.99
CA ASP A 74 -1.37 2.44 -10.05
C ASP A 74 -2.36 3.43 -9.40
N ASN A 75 -1.85 4.56 -8.93
CA ASN A 75 -2.66 5.63 -8.33
C ASN A 75 -3.55 5.11 -7.18
N VAL A 76 -2.93 4.48 -6.19
CA VAL A 76 -3.65 3.96 -5.02
C VAL A 76 -3.29 4.75 -3.76
N TRP A 77 -4.31 5.31 -3.12
CA TRP A 77 -4.18 6.00 -1.84
C TRP A 77 -4.61 5.08 -0.70
N ILE A 78 -3.73 4.85 0.28
CA ILE A 78 -3.97 3.94 1.39
C ILE A 78 -3.93 4.71 2.71
N GLY A 79 -5.09 4.82 3.32
CA GLY A 79 -5.32 5.60 4.53
C GLY A 79 -4.67 5.03 5.78
N VAL A 80 -4.65 5.86 6.83
CA VAL A 80 -4.06 5.53 8.13
C VAL A 80 -4.60 4.20 8.67
N ASN A 81 -3.70 3.32 9.16
CA ASN A 81 -4.03 2.03 9.78
C ASN A 81 -4.82 1.07 8.88
N ALA A 82 -4.86 1.27 7.57
CA ALA A 82 -5.46 0.29 6.68
C ALA A 82 -4.59 -0.97 6.61
N THR A 83 -5.25 -2.13 6.52
CA THR A 83 -4.60 -3.44 6.42
C THR A 83 -5.06 -4.15 5.15
N ILE A 84 -4.11 -4.53 4.31
CA ILE A 84 -4.34 -5.22 3.04
C ILE A 84 -3.59 -6.54 3.09
N VAL A 85 -4.28 -7.68 2.98
CA VAL A 85 -3.65 -8.99 3.16
C VAL A 85 -4.13 -10.03 2.15
N GLY A 86 -3.21 -10.94 1.82
CA GLY A 86 -3.50 -12.10 0.98
C GLY A 86 -3.17 -11.89 -0.49
N ALA A 87 -3.26 -12.98 -1.27
CA ALA A 87 -3.08 -12.97 -2.73
C ALA A 87 -4.31 -12.36 -3.41
N ILE A 88 -4.44 -11.04 -3.30
CA ILE A 88 -5.52 -10.23 -3.84
C ILE A 88 -4.97 -9.19 -4.80
N LYS A 89 -5.83 -8.68 -5.66
CA LYS A 89 -5.51 -7.60 -6.60
C LYS A 89 -6.28 -6.34 -6.21
N ILE A 90 -5.56 -5.26 -6.03
CA ILE A 90 -6.12 -3.91 -5.94
C ILE A 90 -5.92 -3.25 -7.29
N GLY A 91 -6.99 -2.75 -7.88
CA GLY A 91 -6.97 -2.08 -9.18
C GLY A 91 -6.30 -0.71 -9.16
N ASN A 92 -6.47 0.02 -10.26
CA ASN A 92 -5.95 1.37 -10.42
C ASN A 92 -6.98 2.40 -9.94
N ASP A 93 -6.51 3.60 -9.56
CA ASP A 93 -7.37 4.67 -9.06
C ASP A 93 -8.27 4.20 -7.91
N VAL A 94 -7.65 3.67 -6.85
CA VAL A 94 -8.35 3.13 -5.68
C VAL A 94 -7.99 3.93 -4.43
N LEU A 95 -9.04 4.36 -3.71
CA LEU A 95 -8.91 4.98 -2.40
C LEU A 95 -9.31 3.98 -1.32
N ILE A 96 -8.38 3.61 -0.46
CA ILE A 96 -8.64 2.77 0.70
C ILE A 96 -8.70 3.67 1.94
N ALA A 97 -9.90 3.80 2.52
CA ALA A 97 -10.13 4.67 3.66
C ALA A 97 -9.37 4.21 4.93
N PRO A 98 -9.13 5.11 5.89
CA PRO A 98 -8.50 4.76 7.16
C PRO A 98 -9.20 3.60 7.88
N ASN A 99 -8.42 2.77 8.60
CA ASN A 99 -8.88 1.63 9.38
C ASN A 99 -9.64 0.55 8.58
N THR A 100 -9.45 0.49 7.27
CA THR A 100 -10.09 -0.50 6.42
C THR A 100 -9.30 -1.82 6.43
N TYR A 101 -10.01 -2.94 6.51
CA TYR A 101 -9.43 -4.28 6.36
C TYR A 101 -9.80 -4.86 4.99
N VAL A 102 -8.82 -4.99 4.10
CA VAL A 102 -9.02 -5.46 2.73
C VAL A 102 -8.42 -6.86 2.56
N ASN A 103 -9.26 -7.83 2.28
CA ASN A 103 -8.88 -9.22 2.04
C ASN A 103 -9.59 -9.82 0.82
N CYS A 104 -9.99 -8.99 -0.12
CA CYS A 104 -10.64 -9.38 -1.39
C CYS A 104 -10.13 -8.50 -2.52
N ASP A 105 -10.35 -8.94 -3.77
CA ASP A 105 -10.02 -8.14 -4.95
C ASP A 105 -10.84 -6.86 -4.98
N VAL A 106 -10.19 -5.77 -5.40
CA VAL A 106 -10.80 -4.45 -5.56
C VAL A 106 -10.67 -4.03 -7.01
N PRO A 107 -11.77 -3.75 -7.72
CA PRO A 107 -11.71 -3.28 -9.09
C PRO A 107 -11.15 -1.85 -9.19
N ASP A 108 -10.77 -1.47 -10.41
CA ASP A 108 -10.39 -0.09 -10.72
C ASP A 108 -11.49 0.90 -10.31
N HIS A 109 -11.12 2.15 -10.10
CA HIS A 109 -12.05 3.25 -9.81
C HIS A 109 -12.95 2.94 -8.60
N SER A 110 -12.33 2.67 -7.44
CA SER A 110 -13.07 2.25 -6.26
C SER A 110 -12.67 3.01 -5.01
N ILE A 111 -13.67 3.27 -4.17
CA ILE A 111 -13.48 3.64 -2.77
C ILE A 111 -13.79 2.43 -1.91
N VAL A 112 -12.86 2.09 -1.00
CA VAL A 112 -12.95 0.94 -0.10
C VAL A 112 -12.92 1.41 1.35
N PHE A 113 -13.86 0.96 2.17
CA PHE A 113 -13.91 1.36 3.57
C PHE A 113 -14.52 0.27 4.46
N GLY A 114 -14.15 0.28 5.73
CA GLY A 114 -14.74 -0.55 6.77
C GLY A 114 -14.07 -1.90 7.02
N ASN A 115 -14.62 -2.64 7.98
CA ASN A 115 -14.25 -4.01 8.33
C ASN A 115 -15.51 -4.78 8.80
N PRO A 116 -16.03 -5.72 7.99
CA PRO A 116 -15.59 -6.12 6.63
C PRO A 116 -15.63 -4.93 5.66
N CYS A 117 -14.75 -4.93 4.65
CA CYS A 117 -14.71 -3.80 3.73
C CYS A 117 -15.90 -3.78 2.77
N ILE A 118 -16.34 -2.56 2.47
CA ILE A 118 -17.35 -2.25 1.46
C ILE A 118 -16.64 -1.57 0.31
N ILE A 119 -16.93 -2.00 -0.92
CA ILE A 119 -16.35 -1.44 -2.13
C ILE A 119 -17.45 -0.67 -2.87
N LYS A 120 -17.17 0.58 -3.22
CA LYS A 120 -18.03 1.41 -4.06
C LYS A 120 -17.28 1.92 -5.27
N HIS A 121 -17.87 1.78 -6.44
CA HIS A 121 -17.32 2.38 -7.67
C HIS A 121 -17.38 3.90 -7.58
N ARG A 122 -16.27 4.55 -7.99
CA ARG A 122 -16.17 6.00 -8.13
C ARG A 122 -15.10 6.35 -9.15
N ASP A 123 -15.48 6.94 -10.27
CA ASP A 123 -14.55 7.52 -11.22
C ASP A 123 -13.68 8.59 -10.52
N ASN A 124 -12.40 8.61 -10.84
CA ASN A 124 -11.41 9.49 -10.20
C ASN A 124 -11.41 9.36 -8.67
N ALA A 125 -11.43 8.12 -8.17
CA ALA A 125 -11.55 7.84 -6.75
C ALA A 125 -10.45 8.49 -5.89
N THR A 126 -9.25 8.70 -6.48
CA THR A 126 -8.10 9.31 -5.82
C THR A 126 -7.95 10.81 -6.08
N GLU A 127 -8.89 11.43 -6.80
CA GLU A 127 -8.86 12.88 -7.05
C GLU A 127 -8.82 13.67 -5.74
N GLY A 128 -7.90 14.63 -5.64
CA GLY A 128 -7.68 15.43 -4.44
C GLY A 128 -6.88 14.72 -3.32
N TYR A 129 -6.63 13.41 -3.45
CA TYR A 129 -5.84 12.64 -2.49
C TYR A 129 -4.42 12.36 -3.00
N ILE A 130 -4.28 12.06 -4.28
CA ILE A 130 -2.96 11.90 -4.93
C ILE A 130 -2.67 13.16 -5.74
N ASN A 131 -1.83 14.04 -5.18
CA ASN A 131 -1.49 15.34 -5.77
C ASN A 131 -0.07 15.37 -6.36
N ARG A 132 0.66 14.26 -6.29
CA ARG A 132 2.05 14.12 -6.77
C ARG A 132 2.14 12.84 -7.57
N THR A 133 2.20 12.98 -8.88
CA THR A 133 2.33 11.88 -9.85
C THR A 133 3.62 12.01 -10.64
N ILE A 134 4.16 10.87 -11.07
CA ILE A 134 5.34 10.76 -11.94
C ILE A 134 4.95 10.01 -13.22
#